data_a02012ca8a0d6d64e1012d768aa20ccd
#
_entry.id   a02012ca8a0d6d64e1012d768aa20ccd
#
_cell.length_a   1.000
_cell.length_b   1.000
_cell.length_c   1.000
_cell.angle_alpha   90.00
_cell.angle_beta   90.00
_cell.angle_gamma   90.00
#
_symmetry.space_group_name_H-M   'P 1'
#
loop_
_entity.id
_entity.type
_entity.pdbx_description
1 polymer ?
#
loop_
_entity_poly.entity_id
_entity_poly.type
_entity_poly.pdbx_seq_one_letter_code
_entity_poly.pdbx_strand_id
1 'polypeptide(L)'
;MQLLSLTEVSERMGIGPTGVRDLVKAGHLLTVQYEDGRTVAPGGQLDGDVLVKHLVPVLTLLRDAGYSDSEALTWLTTADPTLPGTPLDALHQNRATEIKRRAQALGF
;
A
#
# COMPACT_ATOMS: atom_id res chain seq x y z
N MET A 1 9.32 -6.82 -7.36
CA MET A 1 7.96 -6.33 -7.00
C MET A 1 7.15 -6.16 -8.27
N GLN A 2 5.93 -6.68 -8.28
CA GLN A 2 5.03 -6.50 -9.41
C GLN A 2 4.43 -5.09 -9.38
N LEU A 3 4.49 -4.41 -10.52
CA LEU A 3 3.90 -3.07 -10.68
C LEU A 3 2.72 -3.18 -11.65
N LEU A 4 1.60 -2.62 -11.27
CA LEU A 4 0.38 -2.65 -12.07
C LEU A 4 0.07 -1.26 -12.60
N SER A 5 -0.37 -1.18 -13.85
CA SER A 5 -0.95 0.06 -14.36
C SER A 5 -2.29 0.32 -13.67
N LEU A 6 -2.76 1.56 -13.69
CA LEU A 6 -4.06 1.87 -13.11
C LEU A 6 -5.19 1.16 -13.85
N THR A 7 -5.04 0.91 -15.15
CA THR A 7 -5.99 0.11 -15.92
C THR A 7 -6.03 -1.33 -15.41
N GLU A 8 -4.87 -1.93 -15.15
CA GLU A 8 -4.80 -3.28 -14.58
C GLU A 8 -5.44 -3.35 -13.19
N VAL A 9 -5.23 -2.32 -12.35
CA VAL A 9 -5.90 -2.23 -11.04
C VAL A 9 -7.42 -2.18 -11.22
N SER A 10 -7.89 -1.34 -12.14
CA SER A 10 -9.31 -1.20 -12.45
C SER A 10 -9.94 -2.53 -12.86
N GLU A 11 -9.28 -3.24 -13.77
CA GLU A 11 -9.75 -4.54 -14.26
C GLU A 11 -9.76 -5.58 -13.15
N ARG A 12 -8.68 -5.63 -12.37
CA ARG A 12 -8.50 -6.63 -11.32
C ARG A 12 -9.49 -6.46 -10.17
N MET A 13 -9.78 -5.21 -9.80
CA MET A 13 -10.74 -4.91 -8.73
C MET A 13 -12.19 -4.87 -9.20
N GLY A 14 -12.41 -4.87 -10.52
CA GLY A 14 -13.76 -4.77 -11.06
C GLY A 14 -14.43 -3.43 -10.81
N ILE A 15 -13.61 -2.37 -10.65
CA ILE A 15 -14.11 -1.00 -10.47
C ILE A 15 -13.67 -0.17 -11.67
N GLY A 16 -14.43 0.89 -11.97
CA GLY A 16 -14.07 1.77 -13.08
C GLY A 16 -12.82 2.61 -12.79
N PRO A 17 -12.26 3.26 -13.83
CA PRO A 17 -11.10 4.16 -13.63
C PRO A 17 -11.34 5.27 -12.61
N THR A 18 -12.56 5.77 -12.50
CA THR A 18 -12.94 6.76 -11.49
C THR A 18 -12.81 6.18 -10.08
N GLY A 19 -13.22 4.93 -9.88
CA GLY A 19 -13.09 4.24 -8.59
C GLY A 19 -11.63 4.09 -8.18
N VAL A 20 -10.73 3.74 -9.12
CA VAL A 20 -9.30 3.67 -8.84
C VAL A 20 -8.76 5.05 -8.48
N ARG A 21 -9.14 6.07 -9.22
CA ARG A 21 -8.72 7.44 -8.96
C ARG A 21 -9.16 7.91 -7.57
N ASP A 22 -10.37 7.55 -7.17
CA ASP A 22 -10.90 7.87 -5.85
C ASP A 22 -10.09 7.20 -4.73
N LEU A 23 -9.67 5.94 -4.93
CA LEU A 23 -8.81 5.25 -3.97
C LEU A 23 -7.46 5.97 -3.82
N VAL A 24 -6.86 6.38 -4.92
CA VAL A 24 -5.58 7.10 -4.90
C VAL A 24 -5.74 8.45 -4.20
N LYS A 25 -6.79 9.17 -4.52
CA LYS A 25 -7.10 10.48 -3.94
C LYS A 25 -7.35 10.41 -2.45
N ALA A 26 -8.05 9.37 -2.01
CA ALA A 26 -8.33 9.13 -0.59
C ALA A 26 -7.09 8.64 0.17
N GLY A 27 -6.01 8.30 -0.55
CA GLY A 27 -4.81 7.75 0.06
C GLY A 27 -4.95 6.29 0.47
N HIS A 28 -5.87 5.57 -0.13
CA HIS A 28 -6.11 4.14 0.14
C HIS A 28 -5.30 3.23 -0.76
N LEU A 29 -4.72 3.77 -1.84
CA LEU A 29 -3.85 3.05 -2.76
C LEU A 29 -2.67 3.96 -3.10
N LEU A 30 -1.46 3.47 -2.87
CA LEU A 30 -0.25 4.22 -3.17
C LEU A 30 0.19 3.96 -4.60
N THR A 31 0.70 5.01 -5.25
CA THR A 31 1.18 4.95 -6.62
C THR A 31 2.59 5.51 -6.71
N VAL A 32 3.29 5.12 -7.78
CA VAL A 32 4.62 5.63 -8.14
C VAL A 32 4.53 6.22 -9.53
N GLN A 33 5.10 7.40 -9.72
CA GLN A 33 5.23 8.00 -11.04
C GLN A 33 6.63 7.77 -11.59
N TYR A 34 6.69 7.31 -12.83
CA TYR A 34 7.94 7.21 -13.58
C TYR A 34 8.21 8.51 -14.34
N GLU A 35 9.48 8.71 -14.71
CA GLU A 35 9.92 9.89 -15.46
C GLU A 35 9.19 10.08 -16.79
N ASP A 36 8.73 8.98 -17.41
CA ASP A 36 7.96 9.02 -18.65
C ASP A 36 6.48 9.40 -18.45
N GLY A 37 6.09 9.74 -17.23
CA GLY A 37 4.72 10.14 -16.90
C GLY A 37 3.78 9.02 -16.55
N ARG A 38 4.22 7.76 -16.64
CA ARG A 38 3.37 6.62 -16.25
C ARG A 38 3.17 6.58 -14.74
N THR A 39 1.94 6.29 -14.34
CA THR A 39 1.60 6.05 -12.93
C THR A 39 1.31 4.57 -12.77
N VAL A 40 1.96 3.94 -11.79
CA VAL A 40 1.80 2.51 -11.50
C VAL A 40 1.55 2.33 -10.00
N ALA A 41 0.93 1.20 -9.66
CA ALA A 41 0.69 0.83 -8.26
C ALA A 41 1.42 -0.48 -7.96
N PRO A 42 2.19 -0.53 -6.86
CA PRO A 42 2.73 -1.82 -6.40
C PRO A 42 1.60 -2.82 -6.16
N GLY A 43 1.69 -3.97 -6.81
CA GLY A 43 0.62 -4.98 -6.80
C GLY A 43 0.45 -5.67 -5.46
N GLY A 44 1.45 -5.61 -4.59
CA GLY A 44 1.35 -6.17 -3.23
C GLY A 44 0.29 -5.50 -2.36
N GLN A 45 -0.25 -4.37 -2.79
CA GLN A 45 -1.38 -3.71 -2.11
C GLN A 45 -2.71 -4.42 -2.36
N LEU A 46 -2.75 -5.32 -3.34
CA LEU A 46 -3.95 -6.09 -3.66
C LEU A 46 -3.83 -7.52 -3.16
N ASP A 47 -4.96 -8.05 -2.72
CA ASP A 47 -5.14 -9.46 -2.40
C ASP A 47 -6.28 -9.96 -3.28
N GLY A 48 -5.93 -10.57 -4.41
CA GLY A 48 -6.92 -10.91 -5.42
C GLY A 48 -7.53 -9.66 -6.04
N ASP A 49 -8.82 -9.49 -5.86
CA ASP A 49 -9.61 -8.38 -6.44
C ASP A 49 -9.93 -7.26 -5.43
N VAL A 50 -9.33 -7.30 -4.25
CA VAL A 50 -9.54 -6.29 -3.21
C VAL A 50 -8.21 -5.77 -2.67
N LEU A 51 -8.22 -4.63 -2.00
CA LEU A 51 -7.05 -4.15 -1.26
C LEU A 51 -6.75 -5.16 -0.14
N VAL A 52 -5.47 -5.42 0.10
CA VAL A 52 -5.09 -6.33 1.18
C VAL A 52 -5.66 -5.83 2.51
N LYS A 53 -6.12 -6.76 3.32
CA LYS A 53 -6.78 -6.48 4.59
C LYS A 53 -5.90 -5.58 5.47
N HIS A 54 -6.51 -4.55 6.05
CA HIS A 54 -5.86 -3.59 6.96
C HIS A 54 -4.88 -2.63 6.31
N LEU A 55 -4.75 -2.63 4.99
CA LEU A 55 -3.87 -1.67 4.29
C LEU A 55 -4.25 -0.23 4.62
N VAL A 56 -5.53 0.12 4.49
CA VAL A 56 -5.99 1.50 4.72
C VAL A 56 -5.69 2.00 6.14
N PRO A 57 -6.01 1.25 7.21
CA PRO A 57 -5.62 1.66 8.56
C PRO A 57 -4.12 1.85 8.74
N VAL A 58 -3.29 0.98 8.16
CA VAL A 58 -1.83 1.10 8.24
C VAL A 58 -1.36 2.37 7.53
N LEU A 59 -1.89 2.66 6.35
CA LEU A 59 -1.55 3.89 5.62
C LEU A 59 -1.94 5.13 6.43
N THR A 60 -3.09 5.10 7.09
CA THR A 60 -3.53 6.19 7.97
C THR A 60 -2.55 6.40 9.12
N LEU A 61 -2.11 5.32 9.77
CA LEU A 61 -1.15 5.40 10.87
C LEU A 61 0.19 5.98 10.41
N LEU A 62 0.67 5.59 9.23
CA LEU A 62 1.91 6.12 8.67
C LEU A 62 1.80 7.62 8.37
N ARG A 63 0.67 8.06 7.82
CA ARG A 63 0.43 9.48 7.57
C ARG A 63 0.37 10.28 8.87
N ASP A 64 -0.30 9.74 9.88
CA ASP A 64 -0.39 10.39 11.20
C ASP A 64 1.00 10.51 11.84
N ALA A 65 1.92 9.60 11.50
CA ALA A 65 3.31 9.66 11.95
C ALA A 65 4.16 10.64 11.11
N GLY A 66 3.57 11.30 10.12
CA GLY A 66 4.26 12.27 9.28
C GLY A 66 4.90 11.71 8.02
N TYR A 67 4.61 10.46 7.66
CA TYR A 67 5.16 9.83 6.46
C TYR A 67 4.46 10.36 5.22
N SER A 68 5.25 10.73 4.20
CA SER A 68 4.73 10.97 2.86
C SER A 68 4.31 9.64 2.22
N ASP A 69 3.60 9.69 1.10
CA ASP A 69 3.21 8.49 0.36
C ASP A 69 4.46 7.69 -0.08
N SER A 70 5.50 8.38 -0.54
CA SER A 70 6.76 7.76 -0.93
C SER A 70 7.44 7.07 0.25
N GLU A 71 7.49 7.73 1.39
CA GLU A 71 8.07 7.17 2.61
C GLU A 71 7.26 5.99 3.14
N ALA A 72 5.93 6.08 3.08
CA ALA A 72 5.04 5.01 3.48
C ALA A 72 5.24 3.77 2.60
N LEU A 73 5.37 3.97 1.30
CA LEU A 73 5.60 2.87 0.37
C LEU A 73 6.96 2.22 0.62
N THR A 74 8.01 3.02 0.86
CA THR A 74 9.34 2.50 1.20
C THR A 74 9.28 1.66 2.48
N TRP A 75 8.60 2.15 3.51
CA TRP A 75 8.44 1.41 4.76
C TRP A 75 7.74 0.07 4.56
N LEU A 76 6.65 0.07 3.80
CA LEU A 76 5.87 -1.14 3.52
C LEU A 76 6.62 -2.19 2.70
N THR A 77 7.54 -1.74 1.85
CA THR A 77 8.23 -2.62 0.90
C THR A 77 9.70 -2.89 1.23
N THR A 78 10.16 -2.44 2.39
CA THR A 78 11.53 -2.71 2.85
C THR A 78 11.52 -3.90 3.79
N ALA A 79 12.35 -4.90 3.51
CA ALA A 79 12.48 -6.08 4.35
C ALA A 79 12.93 -5.70 5.76
N ASP A 80 12.29 -6.31 6.75
CA ASP A 80 12.60 -6.08 8.17
C ASP A 80 13.18 -7.39 8.73
N PRO A 81 14.38 -7.35 9.36
CA PRO A 81 15.01 -8.57 9.89
C PRO A 81 14.18 -9.27 10.97
N THR A 82 13.24 -8.56 11.59
CA THR A 82 12.35 -9.14 12.61
C THR A 82 11.07 -9.75 12.04
N LEU A 83 10.93 -9.70 10.70
CA LEU A 83 9.79 -10.28 9.96
C LEU A 83 10.32 -11.26 8.91
N PRO A 84 9.48 -12.23 8.47
CA PRO A 84 9.88 -13.12 7.37
C PRO A 84 9.92 -12.43 5.99
N GLY A 85 9.69 -11.15 5.92
CA GLY A 85 9.73 -10.36 4.69
C GLY A 85 9.49 -8.90 4.98
N THR A 86 8.65 -8.26 4.15
CA THR A 86 8.31 -6.85 4.33
C THR A 86 7.06 -6.68 5.20
N PRO A 87 6.82 -5.48 5.74
CA PRO A 87 5.54 -5.20 6.39
C PRO A 87 4.33 -5.48 5.50
N LEU A 88 4.42 -5.20 4.20
CA LEU A 88 3.34 -5.48 3.26
C LEU A 88 3.08 -6.98 3.14
N ASP A 89 4.14 -7.80 3.08
CA ASP A 89 4.01 -9.26 3.10
C ASP A 89 3.30 -9.74 4.36
N ALA A 90 3.61 -9.13 5.50
CA ALA A 90 2.98 -9.48 6.78
C ALA A 90 1.47 -9.24 6.77
N LEU A 91 0.99 -8.23 6.06
CA LEU A 91 -0.44 -8.00 5.90
C LEU A 91 -1.11 -9.17 5.15
N HIS A 92 -0.43 -9.74 4.15
CA HIS A 92 -0.92 -10.93 3.43
C HIS A 92 -0.91 -12.18 4.30
N GLN A 93 -0.15 -12.18 5.39
CA GLN A 93 0.02 -13.32 6.29
C GLN A 93 -0.83 -13.21 7.58
N ASN A 94 -1.83 -12.33 7.58
CA ASN A 94 -2.70 -12.07 8.74
C ASN A 94 -1.94 -11.57 9.99
N ARG A 95 -0.86 -10.81 9.78
CA ARG A 95 -0.05 -10.23 10.84
C ARG A 95 -0.28 -8.72 11.00
N ALA A 96 -1.47 -8.27 10.64
CA ALA A 96 -1.80 -6.85 10.63
C ALA A 96 -1.70 -6.19 12.01
N THR A 97 -2.03 -6.90 13.08
CA THR A 97 -1.95 -6.35 14.45
C THR A 97 -0.53 -5.90 14.79
N GLU A 98 0.45 -6.73 14.43
CA GLU A 98 1.87 -6.41 14.64
C GLU A 98 2.29 -5.20 13.80
N ILE A 99 1.87 -5.16 12.55
CA ILE A 99 2.21 -4.08 11.64
C ILE A 99 1.57 -2.76 12.08
N LYS A 100 0.31 -2.78 12.50
CA LYS A 100 -0.36 -1.59 13.06
C LYS A 100 0.37 -1.06 14.28
N ARG A 101 0.80 -1.95 15.17
CA ARG A 101 1.55 -1.57 16.38
C ARG A 101 2.86 -0.87 16.03
N ARG A 102 3.60 -1.41 15.05
CA ARG A 102 4.86 -0.81 14.58
C ARG A 102 4.63 0.55 13.94
N ALA A 103 3.62 0.67 13.09
CA ALA A 103 3.28 1.93 12.45
C ALA A 103 2.85 2.98 13.48
N GLN A 104 2.09 2.57 14.48
CA GLN A 104 1.64 3.44 15.55
C GLN A 104 2.81 3.96 16.38
N ALA A 105 3.81 3.12 16.63
CA ALA A 105 5.01 3.50 17.40
C ALA A 105 5.85 4.56 16.69
N LEU A 106 5.76 4.67 15.36
CA LEU A 106 6.49 5.68 14.58
C LEU A 106 5.99 7.11 14.85
N GLY A 107 4.80 7.25 15.40
CA GLY A 107 4.22 8.55 15.74
C GLY A 107 4.75 9.19 17.03
N PHE A 108 5.67 8.52 17.72
CA PHE A 108 6.22 9.01 18.98
C PHE A 108 7.67 9.44 18.88
#